data_5cdbc363d19050d65d28cf76f0d694aa
#
_entry.id   5cdbc363d19050d65d28cf76f0d694aa
#
_cell.length_a   1.000
_cell.length_b   1.000
_cell.length_c   1.000
_cell.angle_alpha   90.00
_cell.angle_beta   90.00
_cell.angle_gamma   90.00
#
_symmetry.space_group_name_H-M   'P 1'
#
loop_
_entity.id
_entity.type
_entity.pdbx_description
1 polymer ?
#
loop_
_entity_poly.entity_id
_entity_poly.type
_entity_poly.pdbx_seq_one_letter_code
_entity_poly.pdbx_strand_id
1 'polypeptide(L)'
;LHKILPLIVSPLFLIIFIIVLGTIFKSKKIILLGVIILVFCSLPIISNKLISYLEKDYVLRDISTIDKADAIVVLSGMLKTIKTGDKLKYEFGDSVDRILSGIDLFKNNKASLLILTRGQLPWSLGIPEGEYLKYFAIKFGVPEESISITNIVQNTAEEAKSVKKILNLNEVKIILITSAFHMPRAKKVFEASNIKIIPFAV
;
A
#
# COMPACT_ATOMS: atom_id res chain seq x y z
N LEU A 1 8.19 14.98 -11.20
CA LEU A 1 7.53 16.02 -10.39
C LEU A 1 6.60 15.42 -9.34
N HIS A 2 5.70 14.47 -9.67
CA HIS A 2 4.71 13.89 -8.72
C HIS A 2 5.31 13.10 -7.55
N LYS A 3 6.59 12.69 -7.61
CA LYS A 3 7.30 12.00 -6.50
C LYS A 3 8.13 12.98 -5.64
N ILE A 4 8.49 14.15 -6.17
CA ILE A 4 9.26 15.17 -5.45
C ILE A 4 8.33 16.07 -4.63
N LEU A 5 7.15 16.40 -5.17
CA LEU A 5 6.19 17.26 -4.49
C LEU A 5 5.79 16.78 -3.07
N PRO A 6 5.49 15.47 -2.86
CA PRO A 6 5.19 14.97 -1.51
C PRO A 6 6.36 15.11 -0.53
N LEU A 7 7.61 15.06 -1.00
CA LEU A 7 8.78 15.26 -0.15
C LEU A 7 8.88 16.72 0.33
N ILE A 8 8.62 17.69 -0.58
CA ILE A 8 8.66 19.12 -0.26
C ILE A 8 7.56 19.49 0.74
N VAL A 9 6.39 18.85 0.64
CA VAL A 9 5.24 19.09 1.53
C VAL A 9 5.31 18.20 2.79
N SER A 10 6.32 17.33 2.91
CA SER A 10 6.44 16.47 4.08
C SER A 10 6.69 17.29 5.35
N PRO A 11 6.12 16.88 6.51
CA PRO A 11 6.35 17.57 7.77
C PRO A 11 7.82 17.77 8.09
N LEU A 12 8.64 16.75 7.81
CA LEU A 12 10.09 16.84 8.07
C LEU A 12 10.77 17.93 7.22
N PHE A 13 10.43 18.02 5.92
CA PHE A 13 10.98 19.06 5.06
C PHE A 13 10.59 20.46 5.54
N LEU A 14 9.32 20.66 5.89
CA LEU A 14 8.82 21.93 6.41
C LEU A 14 9.52 22.32 7.71
N ILE A 15 9.76 21.37 8.63
CA ILE A 15 10.49 21.59 9.87
C ILE A 15 11.93 22.00 9.59
N ILE A 16 12.63 21.27 8.72
CA ILE A 16 14.01 21.61 8.30
C ILE A 16 14.03 23.02 7.69
N PHE A 17 13.08 23.33 6.83
CA PHE A 17 12.97 24.65 6.21
C PHE A 17 12.80 25.77 7.24
N ILE A 18 11.94 25.59 8.27
CA ILE A 18 11.75 26.53 9.37
C ILE A 18 13.08 26.75 10.14
N ILE A 19 13.79 25.66 10.45
CA ILE A 19 15.07 25.74 11.18
C ILE A 19 16.12 26.49 10.34
N VAL A 20 16.22 26.19 9.04
CA VAL A 20 17.13 26.87 8.11
C VAL A 20 16.82 28.38 8.02
N LEU A 21 15.56 28.75 7.87
CA LEU A 21 15.15 30.17 7.91
C LEU A 21 15.53 30.82 9.22
N GLY A 22 15.31 30.15 10.34
CA GLY A 22 15.72 30.67 11.65
C GLY A 22 17.22 30.90 11.77
N THR A 23 18.06 30.08 11.16
CA THR A 23 19.51 30.27 11.14
C THR A 23 19.92 31.43 10.22
N ILE A 24 19.33 31.56 9.05
CA ILE A 24 19.57 32.66 8.10
C ILE A 24 19.22 33.99 8.74
N PHE A 25 18.06 34.11 9.37
CA PHE A 25 17.60 35.32 10.04
C PHE A 25 18.17 35.49 11.47
N LYS A 26 19.06 34.58 11.90
CA LYS A 26 19.67 34.57 13.25
C LYS A 26 18.63 34.66 14.39
N SER A 27 17.43 34.12 14.15
CA SER A 27 16.29 34.18 15.08
C SER A 27 16.19 32.90 15.92
N LYS A 28 16.64 32.98 17.18
CA LYS A 28 16.52 31.88 18.15
C LYS A 28 15.08 31.41 18.34
N LYS A 29 14.09 32.32 18.22
CA LYS A 29 12.65 31.97 18.36
C LYS A 29 12.16 31.06 17.22
N ILE A 30 12.57 31.33 15.97
CA ILE A 30 12.20 30.51 14.82
C ILE A 30 12.87 29.16 14.91
N ILE A 31 14.15 29.09 15.30
CA ILE A 31 14.86 27.82 15.49
C ILE A 31 14.15 27.00 16.58
N LEU A 32 13.85 27.61 17.72
CA LEU A 32 13.18 26.94 18.84
C LEU A 32 11.78 26.39 18.40
N LEU A 33 11.01 27.18 17.65
CA LEU A 33 9.74 26.74 17.10
C LEU A 33 9.90 25.46 16.23
N GLY A 34 10.88 25.46 15.30
CA GLY A 34 11.16 24.29 14.47
C GLY A 34 11.53 23.06 15.30
N VAL A 35 12.36 23.23 16.34
CA VAL A 35 12.72 22.14 17.25
C VAL A 35 11.50 21.62 18.04
N ILE A 36 10.65 22.50 18.54
CA ILE A 36 9.43 22.11 19.26
C ILE A 36 8.51 21.28 18.36
N ILE A 37 8.30 21.74 17.11
CA ILE A 37 7.47 21.00 16.14
C ILE A 37 8.10 19.64 15.83
N LEU A 38 9.43 19.58 15.64
CA LEU A 38 10.15 18.33 15.40
C LEU A 38 9.93 17.33 16.54
N VAL A 39 10.15 17.76 17.78
CA VAL A 39 9.95 16.92 18.97
C VAL A 39 8.49 16.44 19.04
N PHE A 40 7.53 17.35 18.88
CA PHE A 40 6.11 17.01 18.91
C PHE A 40 5.74 15.95 17.86
N CYS A 41 6.17 16.14 16.60
CA CYS A 41 5.89 15.19 15.51
C CYS A 41 6.65 13.86 15.67
N SER A 42 7.72 13.83 16.46
CA SER A 42 8.50 12.60 16.72
C SER A 42 7.95 11.77 17.88
N LEU A 43 6.98 12.29 18.63
CA LEU A 43 6.40 11.54 19.75
C LEU A 43 5.53 10.37 19.26
N PRO A 44 5.78 9.13 19.72
CA PRO A 44 4.99 7.96 19.32
C PRO A 44 3.48 8.12 19.59
N ILE A 45 3.11 8.83 20.64
CA ILE A 45 1.71 9.08 20.97
C ILE A 45 0.98 9.89 19.88
N ILE A 46 1.68 10.80 19.20
CA ILE A 46 1.11 11.60 18.12
C ILE A 46 0.97 10.75 16.85
N SER A 47 2.03 10.03 16.48
CA SER A 47 1.99 9.14 15.30
C SER A 47 0.94 8.04 15.47
N ASN A 48 0.86 7.42 16.63
CA ASN A 48 -0.15 6.39 16.91
C ASN A 48 -1.58 6.95 16.84
N LYS A 49 -1.85 8.15 17.36
CA LYS A 49 -3.16 8.79 17.23
C LYS A 49 -3.52 9.10 15.77
N LEU A 50 -2.56 9.55 14.97
CA LEU A 50 -2.79 9.82 13.54
C LEU A 50 -3.08 8.53 12.77
N ILE A 51 -2.31 7.46 13.02
CA ILE A 51 -2.56 6.14 12.42
C ILE A 51 -3.94 5.62 12.85
N SER A 52 -4.24 5.58 14.14
CA SER A 52 -5.54 5.14 14.64
C SER A 52 -6.71 5.94 14.05
N TYR A 53 -6.52 7.23 13.77
CA TYR A 53 -7.52 8.04 13.09
C TYR A 53 -7.77 7.59 11.63
N LEU A 54 -6.72 7.18 10.91
CA LEU A 54 -6.83 6.67 9.54
C LEU A 54 -7.46 5.27 9.50
N GLU A 55 -7.23 4.47 10.53
CA GLU A 55 -7.66 3.07 10.62
C GLU A 55 -9.04 2.87 11.24
N LYS A 56 -9.58 3.89 11.91
CA LYS A 56 -10.80 3.79 12.74
C LYS A 56 -12.01 3.14 12.05
N ASP A 57 -12.15 3.33 10.74
CA ASP A 57 -13.26 2.82 9.93
C ASP A 57 -12.94 1.45 9.29
N TYR A 58 -11.73 0.92 9.50
CA TYR A 58 -11.21 -0.29 8.87
C TYR A 58 -10.75 -1.31 9.90
N VAL A 59 -11.71 -1.83 10.64
CA VAL A 59 -11.47 -2.87 11.64
C VAL A 59 -11.22 -4.20 10.95
N LEU A 60 -10.38 -5.05 11.55
CA LEU A 60 -10.19 -6.43 11.10
C LEU A 60 -11.55 -7.16 11.03
N ARG A 61 -11.83 -7.76 9.88
CA ARG A 61 -13.10 -8.45 9.62
C ARG A 61 -12.88 -9.95 9.51
N ASP A 62 -13.82 -10.71 10.06
CA ASP A 62 -13.83 -12.14 9.84
C ASP A 62 -14.13 -12.47 8.37
N ILE A 63 -13.39 -13.40 7.79
CA ILE A 63 -13.53 -13.83 6.40
C ILE A 63 -14.96 -14.35 6.12
N SER A 64 -15.58 -15.02 7.11
CA SER A 64 -16.94 -15.53 6.97
C SER A 64 -17.96 -14.43 6.66
N THR A 65 -17.76 -13.22 7.20
CA THR A 65 -18.65 -12.06 7.04
C THR A 65 -18.48 -11.31 5.72
N ILE A 66 -17.48 -11.67 4.92
CA ILE A 66 -17.19 -11.01 3.65
C ILE A 66 -18.05 -11.59 2.54
N ASP A 67 -18.77 -10.73 1.83
CA ASP A 67 -19.52 -11.13 0.63
C ASP A 67 -18.59 -11.60 -0.50
N LYS A 68 -19.12 -12.41 -1.40
CA LYS A 68 -18.43 -12.76 -2.64
C LYS A 68 -18.29 -11.54 -3.56
N ALA A 69 -17.21 -11.56 -4.34
CA ALA A 69 -16.87 -10.54 -5.31
C ALA A 69 -16.36 -11.17 -6.62
N ASP A 70 -16.17 -10.35 -7.65
CA ASP A 70 -15.62 -10.79 -8.95
C ASP A 70 -14.13 -11.16 -8.85
N ALA A 71 -13.39 -10.45 -8.00
CA ALA A 71 -11.97 -10.72 -7.74
C ALA A 71 -11.54 -10.29 -6.33
N ILE A 72 -10.47 -10.92 -5.86
CA ILE A 72 -9.67 -10.46 -4.72
C ILE A 72 -8.46 -9.72 -5.29
N VAL A 73 -8.22 -8.51 -4.84
CA VAL A 73 -7.10 -7.66 -5.28
C VAL A 73 -6.17 -7.38 -4.11
N VAL A 74 -4.92 -7.82 -4.21
CA VAL A 74 -3.88 -7.58 -3.21
C VAL A 74 -2.95 -6.50 -3.72
N LEU A 75 -2.89 -5.38 -3.00
CA LEU A 75 -1.97 -4.28 -3.34
C LEU A 75 -0.55 -4.61 -2.90
N SER A 76 0.41 -4.24 -3.75
CA SER A 76 1.85 -4.38 -3.49
C SER A 76 2.34 -3.50 -2.32
N GLY A 77 3.62 -3.63 -1.96
CA GLY A 77 4.28 -2.87 -0.90
C GLY A 77 4.62 -3.71 0.34
N MET A 78 4.81 -5.03 0.15
CA MET A 78 5.17 -5.96 1.22
C MET A 78 6.52 -6.64 1.02
N LEU A 79 7.19 -6.48 -0.14
CA LEU A 79 8.50 -7.07 -0.38
C LEU A 79 9.63 -6.04 -0.26
N LYS A 80 10.70 -6.49 0.36
CA LYS A 80 11.99 -5.79 0.41
C LYS A 80 13.02 -6.58 -0.40
N THR A 81 13.72 -5.92 -1.31
CA THR A 81 14.83 -6.52 -2.05
C THR A 81 16.13 -6.17 -1.35
N ILE A 82 16.87 -7.20 -0.94
CA ILE A 82 18.16 -7.07 -0.27
C ILE A 82 19.24 -7.54 -1.26
N LYS A 83 20.23 -6.67 -1.49
CA LYS A 83 21.39 -7.03 -2.29
C LYS A 83 22.52 -7.54 -1.37
N THR A 84 22.98 -8.78 -1.59
CA THR A 84 24.10 -9.38 -0.88
C THR A 84 25.14 -9.82 -1.91
N GLY A 85 26.20 -9.01 -2.07
CA GLY A 85 27.13 -9.16 -3.19
C GLY A 85 26.40 -8.98 -4.53
N ASP A 86 26.53 -9.98 -5.42
CA ASP A 86 25.86 -9.98 -6.73
C ASP A 86 24.47 -10.66 -6.71
N LYS A 87 24.03 -11.15 -5.56
CA LYS A 87 22.74 -11.85 -5.41
C LYS A 87 21.68 -10.93 -4.84
N LEU A 88 20.46 -11.07 -5.35
CA LEU A 88 19.27 -10.43 -4.81
C LEU A 88 18.48 -11.44 -3.98
N LYS A 89 18.08 -11.04 -2.79
CA LYS A 89 17.21 -11.80 -1.89
C LYS A 89 15.92 -10.99 -1.67
N TYR A 90 14.81 -11.67 -1.60
CA TYR A 90 13.51 -11.07 -1.32
C TYR A 90 13.06 -11.44 0.08
N GLU A 91 12.68 -10.46 0.85
CA GLU A 91 12.15 -10.63 2.21
C GLU A 91 10.79 -9.96 2.34
N PHE A 92 9.88 -10.61 3.04
CA PHE A 92 8.61 -9.99 3.40
C PHE A 92 8.82 -8.94 4.48
N GLY A 93 8.20 -7.78 4.30
CA GLY A 93 8.07 -6.75 5.32
C GLY A 93 6.81 -6.94 6.16
N ASP A 94 6.50 -5.92 6.96
CA ASP A 94 5.42 -5.95 7.96
C ASP A 94 4.02 -6.15 7.35
N SER A 95 3.84 -5.89 6.06
CA SER A 95 2.55 -6.02 5.35
C SER A 95 2.35 -7.38 4.66
N VAL A 96 3.06 -8.43 5.06
CA VAL A 96 2.92 -9.79 4.51
C VAL A 96 1.52 -10.36 4.71
N ASP A 97 0.82 -9.92 5.73
CA ASP A 97 -0.58 -10.23 6.02
C ASP A 97 -1.54 -9.97 4.86
N ARG A 98 -1.21 -9.04 3.95
CA ARG A 98 -2.00 -8.77 2.75
C ARG A 98 -2.10 -9.99 1.83
N ILE A 99 -0.96 -10.61 1.49
CA ILE A 99 -0.96 -11.78 0.60
C ILE A 99 -1.53 -13.00 1.31
N LEU A 100 -1.25 -13.19 2.59
CA LEU A 100 -1.83 -14.28 3.38
C LEU A 100 -3.36 -14.18 3.42
N SER A 101 -3.90 -13.01 3.72
CA SER A 101 -5.35 -12.76 3.70
C SER A 101 -5.95 -12.94 2.31
N GLY A 102 -5.23 -12.56 1.24
CA GLY A 102 -5.65 -12.78 -0.14
C GLY A 102 -5.81 -14.27 -0.46
N ILE A 103 -4.85 -15.09 -0.05
CA ILE A 103 -4.88 -16.55 -0.21
C ILE A 103 -6.02 -17.15 0.62
N ASP A 104 -6.20 -16.71 1.86
CA ASP A 104 -7.25 -17.22 2.73
C ASP A 104 -8.66 -16.88 2.22
N LEU A 105 -8.88 -15.66 1.75
CA LEU A 105 -10.14 -15.27 1.11
C LEU A 105 -10.42 -16.10 -0.16
N PHE A 106 -9.39 -16.37 -0.98
CA PHE A 106 -9.52 -17.23 -2.15
C PHE A 106 -9.90 -18.65 -1.77
N LYS A 107 -9.22 -19.26 -0.81
CA LYS A 107 -9.52 -20.60 -0.31
C LYS A 107 -10.92 -20.72 0.32
N ASN A 108 -11.44 -19.62 0.86
CA ASN A 108 -12.81 -19.53 1.36
C ASN A 108 -13.83 -19.18 0.27
N ASN A 109 -13.45 -19.31 -1.02
CA ASN A 109 -14.33 -19.10 -2.18
C ASN A 109 -15.02 -17.74 -2.20
N LYS A 110 -14.34 -16.68 -1.74
CA LYS A 110 -14.86 -15.31 -1.77
C LYS A 110 -14.76 -14.67 -3.15
N ALA A 111 -13.87 -15.15 -4.00
CA ALA A 111 -13.82 -14.91 -5.44
C ALA A 111 -13.08 -16.05 -6.15
N SER A 112 -13.26 -16.19 -7.46
CA SER A 112 -12.57 -17.16 -8.30
C SER A 112 -11.25 -16.64 -8.91
N LEU A 113 -10.97 -15.35 -8.78
CA LEU A 113 -9.80 -14.68 -9.33
C LEU A 113 -9.04 -13.93 -8.23
N LEU A 114 -7.74 -14.19 -8.13
CA LEU A 114 -6.80 -13.46 -7.30
C LEU A 114 -5.92 -12.56 -8.18
N ILE A 115 -6.01 -11.24 -8.00
CA ILE A 115 -5.19 -10.26 -8.73
C ILE A 115 -4.13 -9.71 -7.81
N LEU A 116 -2.87 -9.84 -8.22
CA LEU A 116 -1.71 -9.33 -7.50
C LEU A 116 -1.12 -8.13 -8.25
N THR A 117 -0.93 -7.00 -7.58
CA THR A 117 -0.39 -5.83 -8.26
C THR A 117 1.14 -5.92 -8.37
N ARG A 118 1.68 -5.53 -9.55
CA ARG A 118 3.13 -5.56 -9.84
C ARG A 118 3.77 -4.22 -9.50
N GLY A 119 3.74 -3.86 -8.22
CA GLY A 119 4.42 -2.65 -7.75
C GLY A 119 5.92 -2.73 -7.98
N GLN A 120 6.46 -1.70 -8.65
CA GLN A 120 7.89 -1.52 -8.82
C GLN A 120 8.23 -0.04 -8.94
N LEU A 121 9.03 0.47 -8.01
CA LEU A 121 9.52 1.84 -8.10
C LEU A 121 10.70 1.90 -9.09
N PRO A 122 10.94 3.04 -9.77
CA PRO A 122 12.01 3.17 -10.76
C PRO A 122 13.43 2.86 -10.23
N TRP A 123 13.62 2.96 -8.93
CA TRP A 123 14.89 2.68 -8.24
C TRP A 123 14.89 1.32 -7.53
N SER A 124 13.81 0.54 -7.60
CA SER A 124 13.77 -0.79 -7.01
C SER A 124 14.59 -1.77 -7.85
N LEU A 125 15.36 -2.61 -7.17
CA LEU A 125 16.11 -3.68 -7.78
C LEU A 125 15.26 -4.96 -7.86
N GLY A 126 15.59 -5.82 -8.82
CA GLY A 126 15.00 -7.15 -8.95
C GLY A 126 13.68 -7.17 -9.73
N ILE A 127 12.93 -8.25 -9.54
CA ILE A 127 11.65 -8.49 -10.21
C ILE A 127 10.54 -7.65 -9.59
N PRO A 128 9.49 -7.28 -10.37
CA PRO A 128 8.29 -6.65 -9.80
C PRO A 128 7.65 -7.54 -8.74
N GLU A 129 7.13 -6.90 -7.69
CA GLU A 129 6.62 -7.60 -6.51
C GLU A 129 5.57 -8.68 -6.84
N GLY A 130 4.61 -8.39 -7.71
CA GLY A 130 3.56 -9.32 -8.09
C GLY A 130 4.05 -10.65 -8.67
N GLU A 131 5.23 -10.70 -9.30
CA GLU A 131 5.84 -11.94 -9.79
C GLU A 131 6.20 -12.87 -8.62
N TYR A 132 6.83 -12.31 -7.59
CA TYR A 132 7.19 -13.07 -6.40
C TYR A 132 5.94 -13.52 -5.62
N LEU A 133 4.96 -12.63 -5.51
CA LEU A 133 3.69 -12.93 -4.84
C LEU A 133 2.90 -14.02 -5.57
N LYS A 134 2.93 -14.05 -6.91
CA LYS A 134 2.33 -15.12 -7.71
C LYS A 134 2.96 -16.47 -7.35
N TYR A 135 4.29 -16.56 -7.38
CA TYR A 135 5.00 -17.76 -6.97
C TYR A 135 4.63 -18.19 -5.54
N PHE A 136 4.55 -17.23 -4.62
CA PHE A 136 4.16 -17.50 -3.24
C PHE A 136 2.73 -18.02 -3.13
N ALA A 137 1.77 -17.41 -3.81
CA ALA A 137 0.37 -17.84 -3.79
C ALA A 137 0.19 -19.26 -4.35
N ILE A 138 0.90 -19.63 -5.44
CA ILE A 138 0.90 -20.97 -5.99
C ILE A 138 1.44 -21.99 -4.98
N LYS A 139 2.56 -21.66 -4.32
CA LYS A 139 3.14 -22.50 -3.26
C LYS A 139 2.18 -22.74 -2.10
N PHE A 140 1.29 -21.80 -1.82
CA PHE A 140 0.24 -21.92 -0.80
C PHE A 140 -1.08 -22.48 -1.34
N GLY A 141 -1.09 -23.05 -2.55
CA GLY A 141 -2.19 -23.85 -3.09
C GLY A 141 -3.26 -23.04 -3.84
N VAL A 142 -2.97 -21.82 -4.29
CA VAL A 142 -3.83 -21.11 -5.25
C VAL A 142 -3.49 -21.62 -6.66
N PRO A 143 -4.46 -22.12 -7.45
CA PRO A 143 -4.21 -22.56 -8.84
C PRO A 143 -3.65 -21.41 -9.69
N GLU A 144 -2.65 -21.70 -10.52
CA GLU A 144 -2.00 -20.68 -11.34
C GLU A 144 -2.96 -19.96 -12.29
N GLU A 145 -3.90 -20.69 -12.86
CA GLU A 145 -4.97 -20.19 -13.75
C GLU A 145 -5.93 -19.22 -13.04
N SER A 146 -6.00 -19.28 -11.72
CA SER A 146 -6.81 -18.38 -10.90
C SER A 146 -6.06 -17.11 -10.46
N ILE A 147 -4.79 -16.95 -10.87
CA ILE A 147 -3.97 -15.79 -10.51
C ILE A 147 -3.73 -14.92 -11.73
N SER A 148 -4.06 -13.65 -11.61
CA SER A 148 -3.65 -12.61 -12.57
C SER A 148 -2.71 -11.60 -11.92
N ILE A 149 -1.77 -11.08 -12.69
CA ILE A 149 -0.89 -10.00 -12.25
C ILE A 149 -1.08 -8.77 -13.12
N THR A 150 -1.00 -7.59 -12.54
CA THR A 150 -1.15 -6.33 -13.29
C THR A 150 0.07 -6.07 -14.18
N ASN A 151 0.02 -5.06 -15.06
CA ASN A 151 1.23 -4.45 -15.60
C ASN A 151 2.08 -3.88 -14.46
N ILE A 152 3.35 -3.55 -14.74
CA ILE A 152 4.20 -2.83 -13.78
C ILE A 152 3.53 -1.50 -13.45
N VAL A 153 3.37 -1.22 -12.16
CA VAL A 153 2.68 -0.05 -11.63
C VAL A 153 3.55 0.65 -10.58
N GLN A 154 3.45 1.97 -10.52
CA GLN A 154 4.27 2.79 -9.62
C GLN A 154 3.48 3.52 -8.55
N ASN A 155 2.15 3.49 -8.62
CA ASN A 155 1.24 4.17 -7.69
C ASN A 155 -0.15 3.54 -7.74
N THR A 156 -0.96 3.84 -6.72
CA THR A 156 -2.31 3.28 -6.54
C THR A 156 -3.27 3.59 -7.69
N ALA A 157 -3.10 4.73 -8.39
CA ALA A 157 -3.96 5.06 -9.54
C ALA A 157 -3.67 4.16 -10.74
N GLU A 158 -2.41 3.81 -10.95
CA GLU A 158 -2.00 2.84 -11.98
C GLU A 158 -2.46 1.42 -11.61
N GLU A 159 -2.40 1.05 -10.31
CA GLU A 159 -2.96 -0.21 -9.80
C GLU A 159 -4.44 -0.32 -10.15
N ALA A 160 -5.26 0.67 -9.80
CA ALA A 160 -6.70 0.68 -10.07
C ALA A 160 -7.01 0.56 -11.57
N LYS A 161 -6.31 1.34 -12.42
CA LYS A 161 -6.47 1.27 -13.89
C LYS A 161 -6.09 -0.10 -14.45
N SER A 162 -4.99 -0.69 -13.96
CA SER A 162 -4.54 -2.00 -14.41
C SER A 162 -5.49 -3.12 -14.00
N VAL A 163 -6.01 -3.08 -12.79
CA VAL A 163 -7.03 -4.01 -12.29
C VAL A 163 -8.32 -3.88 -13.12
N LYS A 164 -8.79 -2.66 -13.37
CA LYS A 164 -9.98 -2.43 -14.22
C LYS A 164 -9.81 -3.03 -15.61
N LYS A 165 -8.61 -2.90 -16.20
CA LYS A 165 -8.31 -3.47 -17.51
C LYS A 165 -8.33 -5.00 -17.51
N ILE A 166 -7.82 -5.65 -16.44
CA ILE A 166 -7.86 -7.13 -16.32
C ILE A 166 -9.29 -7.62 -16.24
N LEU A 167 -10.12 -6.97 -15.42
CA LEU A 167 -11.50 -7.41 -15.18
C LEU A 167 -12.41 -7.15 -16.37
N ASN A 168 -12.14 -6.12 -17.16
CA ASN A 168 -12.85 -5.79 -18.41
C ASN A 168 -14.39 -5.85 -18.32
N LEU A 169 -14.96 -5.49 -17.17
CA LEU A 169 -16.39 -5.51 -16.88
C LEU A 169 -16.89 -4.07 -16.67
N ASN A 170 -18.14 -3.80 -17.03
CA ASN A 170 -18.77 -2.48 -16.83
C ASN A 170 -18.95 -2.17 -15.35
N GLU A 171 -19.54 -3.12 -14.62
CA GLU A 171 -19.67 -3.06 -13.16
C GLU A 171 -18.80 -4.14 -12.54
N VAL A 172 -17.90 -3.74 -11.67
CA VAL A 172 -16.94 -4.63 -11.02
C VAL A 172 -17.02 -4.44 -9.52
N LYS A 173 -17.15 -5.54 -8.78
CA LYS A 173 -17.06 -5.57 -7.32
C LYS A 173 -15.85 -6.39 -6.91
N ILE A 174 -14.92 -5.80 -6.17
CA ILE A 174 -13.71 -6.49 -5.72
C ILE A 174 -13.58 -6.47 -4.20
N ILE A 175 -12.89 -7.48 -3.66
CA ILE A 175 -12.34 -7.41 -2.30
C ILE A 175 -10.96 -6.79 -2.43
N LEU A 176 -10.79 -5.58 -1.89
CA LEU A 176 -9.51 -4.86 -1.94
C LEU A 176 -8.76 -5.06 -0.63
N ILE A 177 -7.54 -5.60 -0.73
CA ILE A 177 -6.69 -5.91 0.42
C ILE A 177 -5.50 -4.96 0.44
N THR A 178 -5.36 -4.25 1.53
CA THR A 178 -4.21 -3.42 1.86
C THR A 178 -4.20 -3.10 3.36
N SER A 179 -3.10 -2.53 3.87
CA SER A 179 -3.04 -2.15 5.29
C SER A 179 -4.09 -1.09 5.64
N ALA A 180 -4.60 -1.16 6.88
CA ALA A 180 -5.72 -0.35 7.34
C ALA A 180 -5.48 1.15 7.15
N PHE A 181 -4.28 1.67 7.50
CA PHE A 181 -3.92 3.08 7.30
C PHE A 181 -3.90 3.52 5.82
N HIS A 182 -3.69 2.58 4.88
CA HIS A 182 -3.67 2.86 3.44
C HIS A 182 -5.06 2.76 2.80
N MET A 183 -5.98 2.01 3.40
CA MET A 183 -7.29 1.71 2.85
C MET A 183 -8.13 2.96 2.49
N PRO A 184 -8.16 4.05 3.30
CA PRO A 184 -8.92 5.25 2.94
C PRO A 184 -8.51 5.83 1.57
N ARG A 185 -7.21 5.85 1.29
CA ARG A 185 -6.67 6.33 0.01
C ARG A 185 -6.93 5.34 -1.12
N ALA A 186 -6.65 4.07 -0.90
CA ALA A 186 -6.82 3.03 -1.91
C ALA A 186 -8.27 2.93 -2.36
N LYS A 187 -9.22 2.89 -1.42
CA LYS A 187 -10.65 2.86 -1.69
C LYS A 187 -11.09 4.01 -2.60
N LYS A 188 -10.76 5.26 -2.24
CA LYS A 188 -11.12 6.45 -3.04
C LYS A 188 -10.58 6.37 -4.47
N VAL A 189 -9.35 5.90 -4.67
CA VAL A 189 -8.72 5.81 -5.98
C VAL A 189 -9.37 4.73 -6.84
N PHE A 190 -9.68 3.57 -6.25
CA PHE A 190 -10.34 2.48 -6.96
C PHE A 190 -11.79 2.83 -7.30
N GLU A 191 -12.55 3.44 -6.38
CA GLU A 191 -13.93 3.91 -6.63
C GLU A 191 -13.97 4.97 -7.74
N ALA A 192 -12.98 5.88 -7.80
CA ALA A 192 -12.84 6.84 -8.90
C ALA A 192 -12.57 6.17 -10.27
N SER A 193 -12.17 4.91 -10.28
CA SER A 193 -12.01 4.08 -11.49
C SER A 193 -13.27 3.24 -11.80
N ASN A 194 -14.42 3.56 -11.18
CA ASN A 194 -15.69 2.82 -11.31
C ASN A 194 -15.56 1.33 -10.90
N ILE A 195 -14.92 1.07 -9.78
CA ILE A 195 -14.80 -0.25 -9.17
C ILE A 195 -15.49 -0.21 -7.81
N LYS A 196 -16.47 -1.08 -7.58
CA LYS A 196 -17.11 -1.24 -6.27
C LYS A 196 -16.18 -2.01 -5.33
N ILE A 197 -15.96 -1.49 -4.11
CA ILE A 197 -14.98 -2.01 -3.17
C ILE A 197 -15.64 -2.64 -1.95
N ILE A 198 -15.26 -3.87 -1.65
CA ILE A 198 -15.37 -4.46 -0.31
C ILE A 198 -13.99 -4.28 0.33
N PRO A 199 -13.79 -3.38 1.30
CA PRO A 199 -12.51 -3.22 1.94
C PRO A 199 -12.21 -4.40 2.87
N PHE A 200 -11.02 -4.97 2.73
CA PHE A 200 -10.46 -5.94 3.66
C PHE A 200 -9.11 -5.41 4.13
N ALA A 201 -9.13 -4.72 5.25
CA ALA A 201 -7.95 -4.11 5.84
C ALA A 201 -7.22 -5.11 6.73
N VAL A 202 -5.89 -5.04 6.67
CA VAL A 202 -4.96 -5.87 7.46
C VAL A 202 -3.91 -4.99 8.10
#